data_59aa5926566060e33639bdcba955b7e9
#
_entry.id   59aa5926566060e33639bdcba955b7e9
#
_cell.length_a   1.000
_cell.length_b   1.000
_cell.length_c   1.000
_cell.angle_alpha   90.00
_cell.angle_beta   90.00
_cell.angle_gamma   90.00
#
_symmetry.space_group_name_H-M   'P 1'
#
loop_
_entity.id
_entity.type
_entity.pdbx_description
1 polymer ?
#
loop_
_entity_poly.entity_id
_entity_poly.type
_entity_poly.pdbx_seq_one_letter_code
_entity_poly.pdbx_strand_id
1 'polypeptide(L)'
;MGVAREGVRVSKWIIGGIVAPAIVGVTATFVLGGAGWITAPFRGAAEERENTVGSGAFRQSTYQEFFDLCEAAQNAEGTIEALKQERGAASAARKTQIDQSLMALTASRTESINDYNSKAAQEHRAPFRDRDLPYRLDAEDADTVCAK
;
A
#
# COMPACT_ATOMS: atom_id res chain seq x y z
N MET A 1 -4.04 4.12 -68.57
CA MET A 1 -3.66 4.92 -67.36
C MET A 1 -4.61 4.69 -66.16
N GLY A 2 -5.33 3.58 -66.08
CA GLY A 2 -6.32 3.31 -65.01
C GLY A 2 -5.84 2.40 -63.89
N VAL A 3 -4.92 1.52 -64.14
CA VAL A 3 -4.50 0.42 -63.22
C VAL A 3 -3.71 0.92 -61.98
N ALA A 4 -2.91 1.96 -62.12
CA ALA A 4 -2.11 2.50 -61.03
C ALA A 4 -2.98 3.25 -59.94
N ARG A 5 -4.17 3.73 -60.31
CA ARG A 5 -5.06 4.43 -59.38
C ARG A 5 -5.89 3.50 -58.49
N GLU A 6 -6.24 2.33 -59.01
CA GLU A 6 -6.98 1.32 -58.25
C GLU A 6 -6.10 0.62 -57.19
N GLY A 7 -4.83 0.32 -57.56
CA GLY A 7 -3.90 -0.30 -56.59
C GLY A 7 -3.62 0.56 -55.38
N VAL A 8 -3.55 1.89 -55.55
CA VAL A 8 -3.36 2.83 -54.40
C VAL A 8 -4.59 2.94 -53.54
N ARG A 9 -5.82 2.82 -54.10
CA ARG A 9 -7.04 2.83 -53.32
C ARG A 9 -7.22 1.56 -52.47
N VAL A 10 -6.95 0.41 -53.07
CA VAL A 10 -7.01 -0.89 -52.33
C VAL A 10 -5.99 -0.92 -51.22
N SER A 11 -4.75 -0.45 -51.45
CA SER A 11 -3.70 -0.37 -50.44
C SER A 11 -4.08 0.54 -49.27
N LYS A 12 -4.76 1.68 -49.52
CA LYS A 12 -5.24 2.59 -48.47
C LYS A 12 -6.32 1.95 -47.57
N TRP A 13 -7.20 1.17 -48.18
CA TRP A 13 -8.24 0.47 -47.43
C TRP A 13 -7.69 -0.68 -46.60
N ILE A 14 -6.72 -1.43 -47.13
CA ILE A 14 -6.06 -2.52 -46.41
C ILE A 14 -5.25 -1.97 -45.23
N ILE A 15 -4.47 -0.90 -45.45
CA ILE A 15 -3.67 -0.27 -44.41
C ILE A 15 -4.58 0.36 -43.33
N GLY A 16 -5.63 1.07 -43.72
CA GLY A 16 -6.59 1.66 -42.81
C GLY A 16 -7.39 0.60 -42.02
N GLY A 17 -7.73 -0.52 -42.66
CA GLY A 17 -8.50 -1.60 -42.04
C GLY A 17 -7.70 -2.44 -41.03
N ILE A 18 -6.39 -2.48 -41.11
CA ILE A 18 -5.54 -3.25 -40.17
C ILE A 18 -4.92 -2.33 -39.12
N VAL A 19 -4.47 -1.14 -39.50
CA VAL A 19 -3.79 -0.21 -38.57
C VAL A 19 -4.76 0.43 -37.59
N ALA A 20 -5.98 0.78 -37.99
CA ALA A 20 -6.96 1.40 -37.10
C ALA A 20 -7.39 0.50 -35.92
N PRO A 21 -7.76 -0.78 -36.11
CA PRO A 21 -8.08 -1.64 -34.99
C PRO A 21 -6.86 -2.00 -34.11
N ALA A 22 -5.64 -2.04 -34.68
CA ALA A 22 -4.43 -2.25 -33.91
C ALA A 22 -4.13 -1.06 -32.99
N ILE A 23 -4.29 0.17 -33.45
CA ILE A 23 -4.11 1.38 -32.63
C ILE A 23 -5.19 1.44 -31.53
N VAL A 24 -6.46 1.15 -31.85
CA VAL A 24 -7.54 1.12 -30.87
C VAL A 24 -7.29 0.02 -29.83
N GLY A 25 -6.81 -1.16 -30.24
CA GLY A 25 -6.45 -2.24 -29.32
C GLY A 25 -5.35 -1.84 -28.35
N VAL A 26 -4.29 -1.22 -28.83
CA VAL A 26 -3.16 -0.77 -28.01
C VAL A 26 -3.58 0.35 -27.07
N THR A 27 -4.33 1.34 -27.53
CA THR A 27 -4.83 2.43 -26.67
C THR A 27 -5.82 1.96 -25.62
N ALA A 28 -6.72 1.03 -25.96
CA ALA A 28 -7.67 0.42 -25.01
C ALA A 28 -6.90 -0.36 -23.92
N THR A 29 -5.83 -1.07 -24.28
CA THR A 29 -4.99 -1.79 -23.32
C THR A 29 -4.32 -0.84 -22.32
N PHE A 30 -3.85 0.33 -22.80
CA PHE A 30 -3.24 1.33 -21.93
C PHE A 30 -4.25 2.09 -21.07
N VAL A 31 -5.43 2.36 -21.57
CA VAL A 31 -6.49 3.13 -20.85
C VAL A 31 -7.24 2.27 -19.84
N LEU A 32 -7.45 0.96 -20.12
CA LEU A 32 -8.18 0.04 -19.25
C LEU A 32 -7.32 -0.72 -18.23
N GLY A 33 -6.07 -0.34 -18.02
CA GLY A 33 -5.23 -0.95 -17.00
C GLY A 33 -3.84 -1.37 -17.45
N GLY A 34 -3.43 -1.00 -18.67
CA GLY A 34 -2.11 -1.28 -19.19
C GLY A 34 -1.85 -2.78 -19.42
N ALA A 35 -0.59 -3.16 -19.65
CA ALA A 35 -0.18 -4.56 -19.79
C ALA A 35 -0.23 -5.36 -18.45
N GLY A 36 -0.74 -4.75 -17.39
CA GLY A 36 -0.77 -5.33 -16.05
C GLY A 36 -1.51 -6.67 -15.96
N TRP A 37 -2.60 -6.85 -16.71
CA TRP A 37 -3.37 -8.09 -16.70
C TRP A 37 -2.62 -9.26 -17.38
N ILE A 38 -1.74 -8.99 -18.37
CA ILE A 38 -0.93 -10.02 -19.04
C ILE A 38 0.20 -10.46 -18.12
N THR A 39 0.72 -9.56 -17.29
CA THR A 39 1.81 -9.85 -16.34
C THR A 39 1.33 -10.25 -14.95
N ALA A 40 0.02 -10.17 -14.67
CA ALA A 40 -0.57 -10.52 -13.39
C ALA A 40 -0.15 -11.90 -12.85
N PRO A 41 -0.17 -13.01 -13.63
CA PRO A 41 0.25 -14.31 -13.13
C PRO A 41 1.76 -14.36 -12.81
N PHE A 42 2.59 -13.60 -13.53
CA PHE A 42 4.04 -13.52 -13.26
C PHE A 42 4.34 -12.65 -12.04
N ARG A 43 3.57 -11.59 -11.81
CA ARG A 43 3.68 -10.76 -10.61
C ARG A 43 3.26 -11.52 -9.37
N GLY A 44 2.14 -12.24 -9.42
CA GLY A 44 1.68 -13.08 -8.31
C GLY A 44 2.70 -14.16 -7.93
N ALA A 45 3.30 -14.83 -8.92
CA ALA A 45 4.34 -15.82 -8.67
C ALA A 45 5.65 -15.23 -8.15
N ALA A 46 6.00 -14.00 -8.54
CA ALA A 46 7.17 -13.29 -8.01
C ALA A 46 6.92 -12.84 -6.56
N GLU A 47 5.76 -12.25 -6.31
CA GLU A 47 5.32 -11.80 -4.98
C GLU A 47 5.18 -12.97 -4.00
N GLU A 48 4.67 -14.12 -4.45
CA GLU A 48 4.61 -15.34 -3.66
C GLU A 48 6.01 -15.87 -3.31
N ARG A 49 6.97 -15.78 -4.22
CA ARG A 49 8.38 -16.13 -3.95
C ARG A 49 9.06 -15.16 -3.00
N GLU A 50 8.78 -13.86 -3.13
CA GLU A 50 9.30 -12.84 -2.22
C GLU A 50 8.75 -13.02 -0.80
N ASN A 51 7.51 -13.47 -0.68
CA ASN A 51 6.84 -13.71 0.60
C ASN A 51 7.14 -15.10 1.22
N THR A 52 8.05 -15.89 0.64
CA THR A 52 8.45 -17.15 1.28
C THR A 52 9.43 -16.91 2.42
N VAL A 53 9.23 -17.61 3.54
CA VAL A 53 10.05 -17.51 4.75
C VAL A 53 11.56 -17.66 4.49
N GLY A 54 11.94 -18.32 3.39
CA GLY A 54 13.33 -18.53 2.99
C GLY A 54 13.94 -17.37 2.20
N SER A 55 13.16 -16.41 1.68
CA SER A 55 13.67 -15.34 0.84
C SER A 55 14.30 -14.23 1.65
N GLY A 56 15.37 -13.61 1.11
CA GLY A 56 15.99 -12.43 1.72
C GLY A 56 15.03 -11.23 1.76
N ALA A 57 14.21 -11.06 0.72
CA ALA A 57 13.21 -10.01 0.62
C ALA A 57 12.14 -10.15 1.72
N PHE A 58 11.63 -11.36 1.95
CA PHE A 58 10.68 -11.61 3.05
C PHE A 58 11.26 -11.25 4.42
N ARG A 59 12.52 -11.63 4.67
CA ARG A 59 13.20 -11.32 5.94
C ARG A 59 13.32 -9.82 6.16
N GLN A 60 13.78 -9.11 5.14
CA GLN A 60 13.98 -7.67 5.21
C GLN A 60 12.64 -6.93 5.35
N SER A 61 11.62 -7.30 4.58
CA SER A 61 10.30 -6.69 4.70
C SER A 61 9.67 -6.95 6.06
N THR A 62 9.77 -8.17 6.58
CA THR A 62 9.23 -8.50 7.91
C THR A 62 9.96 -7.75 9.02
N TYR A 63 11.28 -7.60 8.92
CA TYR A 63 12.07 -6.81 9.86
C TYR A 63 11.61 -5.34 9.87
N GLN A 64 11.51 -4.71 8.70
CA GLN A 64 11.06 -3.33 8.59
C GLN A 64 9.62 -3.15 9.08
N GLU A 65 8.73 -4.09 8.77
CA GLU A 65 7.32 -4.03 9.14
C GLU A 65 7.11 -3.91 10.66
N PHE A 66 7.96 -4.52 11.49
CA PHE A 66 7.88 -4.36 12.94
C PHE A 66 8.22 -2.94 13.37
N PHE A 67 9.23 -2.30 12.78
CA PHE A 67 9.55 -0.90 13.04
C PHE A 67 8.42 0.02 12.58
N ASP A 68 7.92 -0.19 11.34
CA ASP A 68 6.86 0.64 10.76
C ASP A 68 5.59 0.61 11.61
N LEU A 69 5.20 -0.56 12.11
CA LEU A 69 4.01 -0.70 12.97
C LEU A 69 4.18 -0.02 14.33
N CYS A 70 5.37 -0.15 14.91
CA CYS A 70 5.66 0.50 16.16
C CYS A 70 5.71 2.02 16.01
N GLU A 71 6.38 2.52 14.97
CA GLU A 71 6.44 3.95 14.63
C GLU A 71 5.06 4.52 14.31
N ALA A 72 4.21 3.76 13.60
CA ALA A 72 2.84 4.18 13.30
C ALA A 72 2.02 4.39 14.58
N ALA A 73 2.18 3.53 15.59
CA ALA A 73 1.53 3.72 16.89
C ALA A 73 2.02 5.01 17.57
N GLN A 74 3.34 5.25 17.63
CA GLN A 74 3.92 6.47 18.22
C GLN A 74 3.52 7.75 17.47
N ASN A 75 3.47 7.71 16.15
CA ASN A 75 3.03 8.84 15.32
C ASN A 75 1.56 9.20 15.57
N ALA A 76 0.71 8.17 15.74
CA ALA A 76 -0.69 8.38 16.13
C ALA A 76 -0.78 9.04 17.52
N GLU A 77 0.02 8.61 18.49
CA GLU A 77 0.08 9.20 19.84
C GLU A 77 0.50 10.65 19.79
N GLY A 78 1.57 10.99 19.08
CA GLY A 78 2.02 12.36 18.92
C GLY A 78 0.94 13.27 18.31
N THR A 79 0.21 12.76 17.31
CA THR A 79 -0.89 13.49 16.68
C THR A 79 -2.08 13.64 17.61
N ILE A 80 -2.43 12.60 18.38
CA ILE A 80 -3.49 12.64 19.39
C ILE A 80 -3.18 13.71 20.44
N GLU A 81 -1.96 13.77 20.94
CA GLU A 81 -1.57 14.76 21.93
C GLU A 81 -1.63 16.19 21.38
N ALA A 82 -1.16 16.44 20.16
CA ALA A 82 -1.27 17.73 19.50
C ALA A 82 -2.72 18.18 19.32
N LEU A 83 -3.62 17.24 18.92
CA LEU A 83 -5.04 17.56 18.77
C LEU A 83 -5.73 17.81 20.12
N LYS A 84 -5.36 17.12 21.19
CA LYS A 84 -5.85 17.39 22.54
C LYS A 84 -5.49 18.80 23.02
N GLN A 85 -4.26 19.24 22.72
CA GLN A 85 -3.81 20.59 23.04
C GLN A 85 -4.58 21.64 22.23
N GLU A 86 -4.74 21.44 20.90
CA GLU A 86 -5.52 22.33 20.04
C GLU A 86 -6.97 22.45 20.52
N ARG A 87 -7.56 21.32 20.93
CA ARG A 87 -8.95 21.26 21.40
C ARG A 87 -9.25 22.22 22.54
N GLY A 88 -8.25 22.49 23.40
CA GLY A 88 -8.41 23.42 24.53
C GLY A 88 -8.86 24.81 24.11
N ALA A 89 -8.27 25.36 23.03
CA ALA A 89 -8.52 26.71 22.53
C ALA A 89 -9.49 26.75 21.32
N ALA A 90 -9.97 25.61 20.82
CA ALA A 90 -10.78 25.53 19.61
C ALA A 90 -12.23 26.01 19.80
N SER A 91 -12.85 26.52 18.72
CA SER A 91 -14.28 26.80 18.66
C SER A 91 -15.13 25.52 18.77
N ALA A 92 -16.42 25.63 19.09
CA ALA A 92 -17.31 24.48 19.22
C ALA A 92 -17.37 23.60 17.97
N ALA A 93 -17.45 24.21 16.78
CA ALA A 93 -17.43 23.46 15.52
C ALA A 93 -16.10 22.73 15.30
N ARG A 94 -14.97 23.38 15.60
CA ARG A 94 -13.64 22.77 15.49
C ARG A 94 -13.43 21.65 16.49
N LYS A 95 -13.96 21.78 17.71
CA LYS A 95 -13.94 20.70 18.72
C LYS A 95 -14.59 19.42 18.22
N THR A 96 -15.74 19.51 17.55
CA THR A 96 -16.41 18.35 16.97
C THR A 96 -15.54 17.64 15.91
N GLN A 97 -14.86 18.40 15.06
CA GLN A 97 -13.92 17.83 14.08
C GLN A 97 -12.72 17.15 14.74
N ILE A 98 -12.17 17.80 15.77
CA ILE A 98 -11.05 17.23 16.54
C ILE A 98 -11.48 15.94 17.22
N ASP A 99 -12.66 15.89 17.83
CA ASP A 99 -13.16 14.68 18.50
C ASP A 99 -13.32 13.52 17.53
N GLN A 100 -13.79 13.77 16.30
CA GLN A 100 -13.85 12.76 15.23
C GLN A 100 -12.45 12.27 14.84
N SER A 101 -11.48 13.19 14.69
CA SER A 101 -10.10 12.84 14.36
C SER A 101 -9.42 12.04 15.48
N LEU A 102 -9.67 12.40 16.74
CA LEU A 102 -9.16 11.67 17.90
C LEU A 102 -9.68 10.22 17.94
N MET A 103 -10.96 10.01 17.64
CA MET A 103 -11.52 8.66 17.55
C MET A 103 -10.87 7.84 16.45
N ALA A 104 -10.67 8.43 15.26
CA ALA A 104 -10.02 7.76 14.13
C ALA A 104 -8.56 7.42 14.43
N LEU A 105 -7.80 8.35 15.03
CA LEU A 105 -6.39 8.13 15.38
C LEU A 105 -6.23 7.09 16.50
N THR A 106 -7.14 7.08 17.49
CA THR A 106 -7.15 6.06 18.54
C THR A 106 -7.40 4.68 17.94
N ALA A 107 -8.33 4.55 16.98
CA ALA A 107 -8.58 3.30 16.28
C ALA A 107 -7.36 2.86 15.48
N SER A 108 -6.73 3.78 14.73
CA SER A 108 -5.52 3.49 13.93
C SER A 108 -4.34 3.07 14.80
N ARG A 109 -4.12 3.73 15.95
CA ARG A 109 -3.12 3.32 16.93
C ARG A 109 -3.35 1.88 17.40
N THR A 110 -4.58 1.59 17.81
CA THR A 110 -4.96 0.25 18.29
C THR A 110 -4.76 -0.82 17.20
N GLU A 111 -5.09 -0.50 15.96
CA GLU A 111 -4.86 -1.38 14.81
C GLU A 111 -3.37 -1.68 14.62
N SER A 112 -2.50 -0.65 14.62
CA SER A 112 -1.05 -0.83 14.51
C SER A 112 -0.48 -1.70 15.62
N ILE A 113 -0.93 -1.52 16.86
CA ILE A 113 -0.52 -2.34 18.02
C ILE A 113 -0.99 -3.79 17.86
N ASN A 114 -2.23 -4.00 17.43
CA ASN A 114 -2.78 -5.34 17.23
C ASN A 114 -2.06 -6.07 16.10
N ASP A 115 -1.76 -5.37 15.01
CA ASP A 115 -1.00 -5.93 13.88
C ASP A 115 0.42 -6.31 14.29
N TYR A 116 1.11 -5.43 15.03
CA TYR A 116 2.41 -5.74 15.62
C TYR A 116 2.36 -7.02 16.44
N ASN A 117 1.42 -7.09 17.38
CA ASN A 117 1.26 -8.22 18.29
C ASN A 117 0.89 -9.51 17.55
N SER A 118 0.02 -9.42 16.55
CA SER A 118 -0.36 -10.54 15.70
C SER A 118 0.85 -11.10 14.96
N LYS A 119 1.68 -10.23 14.35
CA LYS A 119 2.89 -10.64 13.65
C LYS A 119 3.96 -11.19 14.59
N ALA A 120 4.11 -10.60 15.78
CA ALA A 120 5.03 -11.08 16.81
C ALA A 120 4.65 -12.47 17.35
N ALA A 121 3.38 -12.85 17.27
CA ALA A 121 2.90 -14.19 17.65
C ALA A 121 3.06 -15.25 16.54
N GLN A 122 3.36 -14.86 15.29
CA GLN A 122 3.54 -15.80 14.18
C GLN A 122 4.94 -16.42 14.20
N GLU A 123 5.03 -17.75 14.29
CA GLU A 123 6.31 -18.47 14.38
C GLU A 123 7.30 -18.14 13.26
N HIS A 124 6.80 -17.90 12.04
CA HIS A 124 7.63 -17.58 10.88
C HIS A 124 8.05 -16.10 10.80
N ARG A 125 7.44 -15.20 11.57
CA ARG A 125 7.75 -13.76 11.60
C ARG A 125 8.48 -13.34 12.88
N ALA A 126 8.13 -13.92 14.00
CA ALA A 126 8.71 -13.59 15.30
C ALA A 126 10.26 -13.58 15.32
N PRO A 127 10.98 -14.49 14.63
CA PRO A 127 12.43 -14.48 14.60
C PRO A 127 13.07 -13.27 13.90
N PHE A 128 12.28 -12.53 13.10
CA PHE A 128 12.76 -11.36 12.36
C PHE A 128 12.46 -10.03 13.06
N ARG A 129 11.84 -10.07 14.23
CA ARG A 129 11.71 -8.89 15.08
C ARG A 129 13.09 -8.53 15.66
N ASP A 130 13.43 -7.24 15.62
CA ASP A 130 14.65 -6.74 16.24
C ASP A 130 14.67 -6.99 17.76
N ARG A 131 15.85 -7.17 18.32
CA ARG A 131 16.02 -7.42 19.77
C ARG A 131 15.71 -6.20 20.61
N ASP A 132 15.89 -5.02 20.03
CA ASP A 132 15.62 -3.74 20.70
C ASP A 132 14.14 -3.40 20.70
N LEU A 133 13.33 -4.06 19.85
CA LEU A 133 11.89 -3.92 19.84
C LEU A 133 11.22 -4.76 20.94
N PRO A 134 10.13 -4.26 21.56
CA PRO A 134 9.40 -4.98 22.60
C PRO A 134 8.80 -6.28 22.06
N TYR A 135 8.69 -7.27 22.93
CA TYR A 135 8.06 -8.54 22.56
C TYR A 135 6.59 -8.36 22.20
N ARG A 136 5.91 -7.47 22.91
CA ARG A 136 4.51 -7.13 22.74
C ARG A 136 4.32 -5.65 23.07
N LEU A 137 3.44 -5.00 22.32
CA LEU A 137 2.95 -3.65 22.62
C LEU A 137 1.66 -3.74 23.46
N ASP A 138 1.48 -2.83 24.39
CA ASP A 138 0.25 -2.72 25.18
C ASP A 138 -0.62 -1.58 24.61
N ALA A 139 -1.85 -1.90 24.26
CA ALA A 139 -2.80 -0.89 23.76
C ALA A 139 -3.37 0.00 24.88
N GLU A 140 -3.28 -0.46 26.14
CA GLU A 140 -3.77 0.29 27.31
C GLU A 140 -2.73 1.30 27.80
N ASP A 141 -1.45 1.10 27.50
CA ASP A 141 -0.41 2.08 27.79
C ASP A 141 -0.63 3.35 26.96
N ALA A 142 -0.47 4.52 27.61
CA ALA A 142 -0.64 5.81 26.94
C ALA A 142 0.46 6.08 25.91
N ASP A 143 1.68 5.59 26.16
CA ASP A 143 2.87 5.81 25.35
C ASP A 143 3.47 4.47 24.89
N THR A 144 3.58 4.28 23.60
CA THR A 144 4.21 3.10 22.99
C THR A 144 5.73 3.26 22.99
N VAL A 145 6.46 2.31 23.57
CA VAL A 145 7.93 2.31 23.58
C VAL A 145 8.44 1.33 22.51
N CYS A 146 9.06 1.86 21.45
CA CYS A 146 9.57 1.08 20.31
C CYS A 146 11.06 0.73 20.41
N ALA A 147 11.83 1.34 21.30
CA ALA A 147 13.23 1.02 21.57
C ALA A 147 13.46 0.96 23.07
N LYS A 148 14.28 0.00 23.50
CA LYS A 148 14.74 -0.11 24.89
C LYS A 148 16.09 0.55 25.05
#